data_6ab99932ac3c83053e5494b0a270ba72
#
_entry.id   6ab99932ac3c83053e5494b0a270ba72
#
_cell.length_a   1.000
_cell.length_b   1.000
_cell.length_c   1.000
_cell.angle_alpha   90.00
_cell.angle_beta   90.00
_cell.angle_gamma   90.00
#
_symmetry.space_group_name_H-M   'P 1'
#
loop_
_entity.id
_entity.type
_entity.pdbx_description
1 polymer ?
#
loop_
_entity_poly.entity_id
_entity_poly.type
_entity_poly.pdbx_seq_one_letter_code
_entity_poly.pdbx_strand_id
1 'polypeptide(L)'
;PIGDMFMRSIDDKMVTNMLPKTFTAMEKWDGKEMPPEEVFAGFYSDFKILVQNKEHGKLAQRLNKEKNGFNSIIKKLFRQVQRNKIDEGQSIKEQIMKVHKRWRNVEYWQAIKRTSPPYTTAKYLKGMDMYYGPDGNIMQVEEDRRIHRILWLRTLEIAFFVTLFSFLMGYPIAHLLATLPMKYSNLLMICVLLPFWTSLLVR
;
A
#
# COMPACT_ATOMS: atom_id res chain seq x y z
N PRO A 1 -4.50 -17.89 10.08
CA PRO A 1 -4.19 -17.40 8.72
C PRO A 1 -4.74 -15.99 8.47
N ILE A 2 -6.05 -15.71 8.71
CA ILE A 2 -6.65 -14.38 8.45
C ILE A 2 -6.06 -13.31 9.38
N GLY A 3 -5.91 -13.61 10.69
CA GLY A 3 -5.30 -12.70 11.65
C GLY A 3 -3.84 -12.37 11.35
N ASP A 4 -3.07 -13.33 10.85
CA ASP A 4 -1.68 -13.13 10.41
C ASP A 4 -1.60 -12.23 9.16
N MET A 5 -2.49 -12.41 8.19
CA MET A 5 -2.59 -11.50 7.03
C MET A 5 -2.96 -10.08 7.46
N PHE A 6 -3.85 -9.94 8.45
CA PHE A 6 -4.25 -8.65 9.00
C PHE A 6 -3.06 -7.96 9.69
N MET A 7 -2.32 -8.67 10.53
CA MET A 7 -1.11 -8.15 11.19
C MET A 7 -0.02 -7.75 10.20
N ARG A 8 0.24 -8.56 9.17
CA ARG A 8 1.18 -8.23 8.08
C ARG A 8 0.77 -6.99 7.27
N SER A 9 -0.52 -6.69 7.21
CA SER A 9 -0.98 -5.48 6.51
C SER A 9 -0.68 -4.19 7.27
N ILE A 10 -0.55 -4.29 8.60
CA ILE A 10 -0.20 -3.16 9.49
C ILE A 10 1.32 -3.03 9.63
N ASP A 11 2.06 -4.15 9.57
CA ASP A 11 3.52 -4.17 9.73
C ASP A 11 4.22 -3.53 8.52
N ASP A 12 4.96 -2.47 8.76
CA ASP A 12 5.70 -1.69 7.75
C ASP A 12 7.17 -1.44 8.16
N LYS A 13 7.78 -2.42 8.83
CA LYS A 13 9.18 -2.33 9.32
C LYS A 13 10.21 -2.19 8.21
N MET A 14 9.81 -2.38 6.94
CA MET A 14 10.74 -2.38 5.81
C MET A 14 11.56 -1.08 5.74
N VAL A 15 10.91 0.08 5.78
CA VAL A 15 11.61 1.37 5.67
C VAL A 15 12.38 1.67 6.94
N THR A 16 11.82 1.35 8.11
CA THR A 16 12.49 1.53 9.41
C THR A 16 13.81 0.76 9.47
N ASN A 17 13.83 -0.46 8.95
CA ASN A 17 15.05 -1.27 8.90
C ASN A 17 16.05 -0.77 7.84
N MET A 18 15.56 -0.10 6.78
CA MET A 18 16.40 0.46 5.73
C MET A 18 17.04 1.79 6.09
N LEU A 19 16.40 2.58 6.97
CA LEU A 19 16.79 3.96 7.29
C LEU A 19 16.94 4.20 8.80
N PRO A 20 17.67 3.36 9.56
CA PRO A 20 17.73 3.45 11.02
C PRO A 20 18.32 4.76 11.52
N LYS A 21 19.45 5.22 10.96
CA LYS A 21 20.10 6.49 11.36
C LYS A 21 19.25 7.69 11.00
N THR A 22 18.58 7.63 9.86
CA THR A 22 17.67 8.67 9.40
C THR A 22 16.54 8.90 10.41
N PHE A 23 15.89 7.82 10.86
CA PHE A 23 14.78 7.92 11.78
C PHE A 23 15.19 8.36 13.17
N THR A 24 16.33 7.90 13.67
CA THR A 24 16.91 8.41 14.94
C THR A 24 17.14 9.92 14.88
N ALA A 25 17.65 10.43 13.75
CA ALA A 25 17.82 11.87 13.58
C ALA A 25 16.47 12.61 13.42
N MET A 26 15.45 11.95 12.81
CA MET A 26 14.13 12.52 12.61
C MET A 26 13.26 12.59 13.87
N GLU A 27 13.56 11.84 14.92
CA GLU A 27 12.85 11.93 16.21
C GLU A 27 12.86 13.35 16.79
N LYS A 28 13.97 14.06 16.61
CA LYS A 28 14.15 15.44 17.10
C LYS A 28 13.56 16.50 16.16
N TRP A 29 13.12 16.12 14.98
CA TRP A 29 12.60 17.05 13.98
C TRP A 29 11.07 17.13 14.06
N ASP A 30 10.53 18.36 14.19
CA ASP A 30 9.08 18.61 14.31
C ASP A 30 8.29 18.35 13.00
N GLY A 31 8.95 18.41 11.85
CA GLY A 31 8.34 18.20 10.54
C GLY A 31 7.77 19.45 9.87
N LYS A 32 7.85 20.63 10.48
CA LYS A 32 7.30 21.88 9.93
C LYS A 32 8.24 22.56 8.95
N GLU A 33 9.51 22.62 9.30
CA GLU A 33 10.54 23.24 8.49
C GLU A 33 11.42 22.19 7.80
N MET A 34 12.39 22.66 7.02
CA MET A 34 13.38 21.78 6.41
C MET A 34 14.18 21.04 7.48
N PRO A 35 14.43 19.74 7.31
CA PRO A 35 15.21 18.97 8.28
C PRO A 35 16.59 19.58 8.54
N PRO A 36 17.13 19.42 9.77
CA PRO A 36 18.50 19.80 10.08
C PRO A 36 19.51 18.93 9.34
N GLU A 37 20.77 19.36 9.29
CA GLU A 37 21.88 18.67 8.62
C GLU A 37 22.02 17.20 9.08
N GLU A 38 21.78 16.92 10.36
CA GLU A 38 21.87 15.59 10.96
C GLU A 38 20.96 14.57 10.26
N VAL A 39 19.75 14.99 9.84
CA VAL A 39 18.81 14.14 9.12
C VAL A 39 19.32 13.81 7.73
N PHE A 40 19.90 14.79 7.03
CA PHE A 40 20.48 14.56 5.72
C PHE A 40 21.72 13.67 5.79
N ALA A 41 22.55 13.84 6.81
CA ALA A 41 23.73 13.02 7.04
C ALA A 41 23.34 11.56 7.38
N GLY A 42 22.34 11.38 8.26
CA GLY A 42 21.76 10.06 8.55
C GLY A 42 21.20 9.39 7.31
N PHE A 43 20.41 10.13 6.52
CA PHE A 43 19.82 9.63 5.28
C PHE A 43 20.89 9.23 4.26
N TYR A 44 21.92 10.03 4.08
CA TYR A 44 23.03 9.72 3.17
C TYR A 44 23.79 8.46 3.62
N SER A 45 24.07 8.34 4.92
CA SER A 45 24.76 7.19 5.48
C SER A 45 23.98 5.89 5.26
N ASP A 46 22.68 5.89 5.57
CA ASP A 46 21.80 4.73 5.34
C ASP A 46 21.67 4.44 3.84
N PHE A 47 21.50 5.47 3.03
CA PHE A 47 21.35 5.32 1.58
C PHE A 47 22.61 4.74 0.92
N LYS A 48 23.80 5.07 1.40
CA LYS A 48 25.07 4.50 0.93
C LYS A 48 25.10 2.97 1.14
N ILE A 49 24.62 2.49 2.28
CA ILE A 49 24.50 1.06 2.58
C ILE A 49 23.46 0.41 1.63
N LEU A 50 22.32 1.06 1.41
CA LEU A 50 21.29 0.55 0.50
C LEU A 50 21.75 0.48 -0.96
N VAL A 51 22.63 1.38 -1.37
CA VAL A 51 23.26 1.34 -2.70
C VAL A 51 24.18 0.14 -2.82
N GLN A 52 25.00 -0.15 -1.81
CA GLN A 52 25.89 -1.33 -1.76
C GLN A 52 25.10 -2.62 -1.81
N ASN A 53 24.00 -2.71 -1.06
CA ASN A 53 23.12 -3.88 -0.99
C ASN A 53 22.14 -3.99 -2.17
N LYS A 54 22.15 -3.03 -3.12
CA LYS A 54 21.21 -2.94 -4.26
C LYS A 54 19.73 -2.86 -3.86
N GLU A 55 19.44 -2.35 -2.68
CA GLU A 55 18.09 -2.25 -2.12
C GLU A 55 17.43 -0.88 -2.30
N HIS A 56 18.15 0.12 -2.82
CA HIS A 56 17.64 1.47 -3.09
C HIS A 56 16.37 1.49 -3.96
N GLY A 57 16.17 0.48 -4.84
CA GLY A 57 14.97 0.35 -5.65
C GLY A 57 13.73 0.00 -4.83
N LYS A 58 13.87 -0.88 -3.82
CA LYS A 58 12.78 -1.24 -2.91
C LYS A 58 12.35 -0.02 -2.07
N LEU A 59 13.33 0.75 -1.56
CA LEU A 59 13.07 2.00 -0.86
C LEU A 59 12.32 3.00 -1.75
N ALA A 60 12.78 3.19 -3.00
CA ALA A 60 12.13 4.09 -3.94
C ALA A 60 10.66 3.72 -4.21
N GLN A 61 10.38 2.44 -4.44
CA GLN A 61 9.03 1.94 -4.66
C GLN A 61 8.13 2.14 -3.43
N ARG A 62 8.64 1.88 -2.23
CA ARG A 62 7.85 2.04 -1.00
C ARG A 62 7.53 3.50 -0.73
N LEU A 63 8.53 4.39 -0.80
CA LEU A 63 8.31 5.82 -0.60
C LEU A 63 7.44 6.43 -1.70
N ASN A 64 7.52 5.92 -2.92
CA ASN A 64 6.66 6.41 -4.02
C ASN A 64 5.17 6.10 -3.81
N LYS A 65 4.83 5.11 -2.95
CA LYS A 65 3.44 4.85 -2.54
C LYS A 65 2.90 5.92 -1.58
N GLU A 66 3.78 6.55 -0.80
CA GLU A 66 3.41 7.65 0.10
C GLU A 66 3.28 8.98 -0.67
N LYS A 67 4.26 9.26 -1.54
CA LYS A 67 4.26 10.47 -2.38
C LYS A 67 4.88 10.17 -3.73
N ASN A 68 4.17 10.53 -4.78
CA ASN A 68 4.65 10.34 -6.15
C ASN A 68 5.92 11.14 -6.41
N GLY A 69 6.88 10.51 -7.11
CA GLY A 69 8.10 11.16 -7.54
C GLY A 69 9.37 10.68 -6.83
N PHE A 70 9.26 9.86 -5.79
CA PHE A 70 10.43 9.27 -5.13
C PHE A 70 11.28 8.40 -6.07
N ASN A 71 10.67 7.67 -6.99
CA ASN A 71 11.42 6.86 -7.96
C ASN A 71 12.46 7.69 -8.74
N SER A 72 12.08 8.90 -9.17
CA SER A 72 12.97 9.75 -9.95
C SER A 72 14.09 10.36 -9.11
N ILE A 73 13.77 10.82 -7.89
CA ILE A 73 14.76 11.47 -7.02
C ILE A 73 15.76 10.46 -6.42
N ILE A 74 15.29 9.29 -6.00
CA ILE A 74 16.13 8.20 -5.51
C ILE A 74 17.06 7.69 -6.63
N LYS A 75 16.55 7.53 -7.86
CA LYS A 75 17.37 7.12 -9.01
C LYS A 75 18.46 8.14 -9.36
N LYS A 76 18.16 9.44 -9.22
CA LYS A 76 19.17 10.49 -9.41
C LYS A 76 20.21 10.47 -8.30
N LEU A 77 19.78 10.36 -7.04
CA LEU A 77 20.67 10.26 -5.90
C LEU A 77 21.59 9.03 -6.00
N PHE A 78 21.03 7.88 -6.36
CA PHE A 78 21.79 6.65 -6.61
C PHE A 78 22.95 6.87 -7.58
N ARG A 79 22.70 7.55 -8.73
CA ARG A 79 23.74 7.84 -9.72
C ARG A 79 24.84 8.76 -9.18
N GLN A 80 24.51 9.70 -8.27
CA GLN A 80 25.51 10.59 -7.66
C GLN A 80 26.36 9.83 -6.64
N VAL A 81 25.73 9.00 -5.79
CA VAL A 81 26.44 8.16 -4.82
C VAL A 81 27.35 7.15 -5.52
N GLN A 82 26.85 6.49 -6.57
CA GLN A 82 27.62 5.51 -7.34
C GLN A 82 28.86 6.14 -8.03
N ARG A 83 28.76 7.40 -8.40
CA ARG A 83 29.87 8.16 -9.02
C ARG A 83 30.78 8.87 -8.01
N ASN A 84 30.59 8.64 -6.71
CA ASN A 84 31.32 9.30 -5.62
C ASN A 84 31.36 10.85 -5.77
N LYS A 85 30.25 11.44 -6.24
CA LYS A 85 30.15 12.90 -6.44
C LYS A 85 29.67 13.67 -5.21
N ILE A 86 29.34 12.97 -4.11
CA ILE A 86 28.95 13.59 -2.85
C ILE A 86 30.16 13.54 -1.91
N ASP A 87 30.64 14.72 -1.54
CA ASP A 87 31.78 14.91 -0.66
C ASP A 87 31.35 14.98 0.80
N GLU A 88 31.83 14.04 1.63
CA GLU A 88 31.50 13.97 3.05
C GLU A 88 32.15 15.13 3.86
N GLY A 89 33.11 15.85 3.29
CA GLY A 89 33.75 17.04 3.89
C GLY A 89 32.95 18.34 3.78
N GLN A 90 31.86 18.32 3.00
CA GLN A 90 30.98 19.46 2.78
C GLN A 90 29.55 19.18 3.27
N SER A 91 28.73 20.26 3.39
CA SER A 91 27.32 20.09 3.78
C SER A 91 26.59 19.09 2.87
N ILE A 92 26.18 17.95 3.44
CA ILE A 92 25.43 16.89 2.74
C ILE A 92 24.06 17.40 2.33
N LYS A 93 23.44 18.25 3.17
CA LYS A 93 22.16 18.90 2.90
C LYS A 93 22.20 19.67 1.58
N GLU A 94 23.19 20.54 1.39
CA GLU A 94 23.30 21.32 0.16
C GLU A 94 23.52 20.44 -1.07
N GLN A 95 24.34 19.41 -0.94
CA GLN A 95 24.63 18.50 -2.03
C GLN A 95 23.38 17.71 -2.45
N ILE A 96 22.64 17.13 -1.50
CA ILE A 96 21.39 16.41 -1.79
C ILE A 96 20.35 17.34 -2.41
N MET A 97 20.23 18.58 -1.92
CA MET A 97 19.32 19.58 -2.51
C MET A 97 19.69 19.97 -3.94
N LYS A 98 20.97 19.92 -4.29
CA LYS A 98 21.46 20.18 -5.66
C LYS A 98 21.16 19.01 -6.60
N VAL A 99 21.08 17.77 -6.11
CA VAL A 99 20.76 16.60 -6.94
C VAL A 99 19.40 16.72 -7.62
N HIS A 100 18.39 17.20 -6.88
CA HIS A 100 17.04 17.38 -7.42
C HIS A 100 16.22 18.38 -6.62
N LYS A 101 15.47 19.27 -7.32
CA LYS A 101 14.66 20.32 -6.70
C LYS A 101 13.62 19.81 -5.66
N ARG A 102 13.13 18.58 -5.81
CA ARG A 102 12.16 18.00 -4.87
C ARG A 102 12.74 17.75 -3.48
N TRP A 103 14.06 17.60 -3.32
CA TRP A 103 14.70 17.50 -2.01
C TRP A 103 14.63 18.81 -1.20
N ARG A 104 14.33 19.94 -1.86
CA ARG A 104 14.06 21.23 -1.22
C ARG A 104 12.63 21.38 -0.73
N ASN A 105 11.73 20.42 -1.02
CA ASN A 105 10.36 20.46 -0.56
C ASN A 105 10.22 19.61 0.71
N VAL A 106 9.79 20.25 1.80
CA VAL A 106 9.59 19.64 3.12
C VAL A 106 8.66 18.43 3.07
N GLU A 107 7.65 18.45 2.21
CA GLU A 107 6.67 17.36 2.09
C GLU A 107 7.29 15.99 1.74
N TYR A 108 8.42 15.95 1.02
CA TYR A 108 9.13 14.70 0.75
C TYR A 108 9.78 14.14 2.01
N TRP A 109 10.31 15.00 2.87
CA TRP A 109 10.88 14.61 4.16
C TRP A 109 9.81 14.21 5.16
N GLN A 110 8.68 14.92 5.17
CA GLN A 110 7.49 14.52 5.93
C GLN A 110 6.97 13.14 5.48
N ALA A 111 6.97 12.86 4.17
CA ALA A 111 6.60 11.56 3.65
C ALA A 111 7.55 10.45 4.15
N ILE A 112 8.86 10.71 4.23
CA ILE A 112 9.82 9.77 4.83
C ILE A 112 9.53 9.61 6.33
N LYS A 113 9.32 10.69 7.07
CA LYS A 113 9.00 10.66 8.51
C LYS A 113 7.75 9.83 8.80
N ARG A 114 6.70 9.91 7.97
CA ARG A 114 5.49 9.11 8.11
C ARG A 114 5.70 7.61 7.95
N THR A 115 6.78 7.18 7.32
CA THR A 115 7.14 5.75 7.21
C THR A 115 8.00 5.25 8.37
N SER A 116 8.34 6.13 9.33
CA SER A 116 9.14 5.78 10.52
C SER A 116 8.46 4.79 11.46
N PRO A 117 7.13 4.91 11.77
CA PRO A 117 6.49 3.95 12.64
C PRO A 117 6.49 2.55 12.03
N PRO A 118 6.82 1.50 12.82
CA PRO A 118 6.82 0.12 12.34
C PRO A 118 5.40 -0.39 12.02
N TYR A 119 4.40 0.31 12.50
CA TYR A 119 2.98 0.01 12.25
C TYR A 119 2.30 1.19 11.55
N THR A 120 1.55 0.90 10.50
CA THR A 120 0.84 1.94 9.74
C THR A 120 -0.61 1.55 9.48
N THR A 121 -1.50 2.50 9.68
CA THR A 121 -2.92 2.39 9.29
C THR A 121 -3.19 3.04 7.92
N ALA A 122 -2.17 3.59 7.27
CA ALA A 122 -2.30 4.30 6.00
C ALA A 122 -2.94 3.45 4.89
N LYS A 123 -2.70 2.13 4.89
CA LYS A 123 -3.30 1.20 3.92
C LYS A 123 -4.82 1.09 4.09
N TYR A 124 -5.31 1.09 5.35
CA TYR A 124 -6.74 1.06 5.66
C TYR A 124 -7.41 2.38 5.31
N LEU A 125 -6.78 3.50 5.66
CA LEU A 125 -7.27 4.83 5.28
C LEU A 125 -7.40 4.96 3.76
N LYS A 126 -6.41 4.46 3.01
CA LYS A 126 -6.46 4.45 1.55
C LYS A 126 -7.63 3.61 1.01
N GLY A 127 -7.93 2.47 1.63
CA GLY A 127 -9.11 1.67 1.29
C GLY A 127 -10.45 2.36 1.54
N MET A 128 -10.45 3.40 2.40
CA MET A 128 -11.60 4.25 2.71
C MET A 128 -11.59 5.59 1.96
N ASP A 129 -10.73 5.74 0.94
CA ASP A 129 -10.49 7.00 0.22
C ASP A 129 -10.04 8.15 1.14
N MET A 130 -9.21 7.83 2.16
CA MET A 130 -8.61 8.77 3.09
C MET A 130 -7.09 8.67 3.03
N TYR A 131 -6.40 9.74 3.43
CA TYR A 131 -4.93 9.77 3.54
C TYR A 131 -4.49 10.70 4.67
N TYR A 132 -3.24 10.54 5.11
CA TYR A 132 -2.64 11.47 6.06
C TYR A 132 -2.12 12.71 5.31
N GLY A 133 -2.66 13.87 5.67
CA GLY A 133 -2.18 15.17 5.18
C GLY A 133 -0.76 15.50 5.65
N PRO A 134 -0.20 16.64 5.21
CA PRO A 134 1.13 17.10 5.63
C PRO A 134 1.26 17.23 7.16
N ASP A 135 0.20 17.68 7.80
CA ASP A 135 0.13 17.93 9.26
C ASP A 135 -0.19 16.69 10.08
N GLY A 136 -0.26 15.51 9.46
CA GLY A 136 -0.64 14.25 10.12
C GLY A 136 -2.14 14.07 10.34
N ASN A 137 -2.97 15.03 9.95
CA ASN A 137 -4.42 14.92 10.02
C ASN A 137 -4.97 14.00 8.92
N ILE A 138 -6.05 13.28 9.24
CA ILE A 138 -6.74 12.45 8.25
C ILE A 138 -7.55 13.35 7.32
N MET A 139 -7.24 13.29 6.03
CA MET A 139 -7.92 14.03 4.97
C MET A 139 -8.60 13.06 4.00
N GLN A 140 -9.73 13.48 3.44
CA GLN A 140 -10.41 12.73 2.39
C GLN A 140 -9.77 13.03 1.02
N VAL A 141 -9.74 12.03 0.16
CA VAL A 141 -9.32 12.19 -1.23
C VAL A 141 -10.38 13.04 -1.97
N GLU A 142 -9.95 13.84 -2.94
CA GLU A 142 -10.83 14.64 -3.81
C GLU A 142 -11.94 13.76 -4.41
N GLU A 143 -13.14 14.31 -4.59
CA GLU A 143 -14.34 13.54 -4.97
C GLU A 143 -14.19 12.76 -6.27
N ASP A 144 -13.56 13.35 -7.26
CA ASP A 144 -13.28 12.74 -8.56
C ASP A 144 -12.31 11.55 -8.49
N ARG A 145 -11.59 11.38 -7.37
CA ARG A 145 -10.62 10.30 -7.12
C ARG A 145 -11.07 9.28 -6.10
N ARG A 146 -12.29 9.42 -5.55
CA ARG A 146 -12.86 8.46 -4.56
C ARG A 146 -13.40 7.22 -5.25
N ILE A 147 -12.52 6.29 -5.57
CA ILE A 147 -12.89 5.08 -6.32
C ILE A 147 -13.25 3.92 -5.37
N HIS A 148 -12.53 3.79 -4.25
CA HIS A 148 -12.64 2.61 -3.38
C HIS A 148 -14.00 2.51 -2.69
N ARG A 149 -14.51 3.62 -2.17
CA ARG A 149 -15.81 3.67 -1.48
C ARG A 149 -16.97 3.30 -2.44
N ILE A 150 -16.93 3.81 -3.66
CA ILE A 150 -17.94 3.49 -4.69
C ILE A 150 -17.87 2.01 -5.06
N LEU A 151 -16.65 1.47 -5.24
CA LEU A 151 -16.45 0.05 -5.53
C LEU A 151 -16.95 -0.85 -4.40
N TRP A 152 -16.69 -0.49 -3.14
CA TRP A 152 -17.18 -1.23 -1.98
C TRP A 152 -18.71 -1.32 -1.95
N LEU A 153 -19.39 -0.17 -2.07
CA LEU A 153 -20.86 -0.12 -2.09
C LEU A 153 -21.42 -0.94 -3.24
N ARG A 154 -20.88 -0.77 -4.45
CA ARG A 154 -21.31 -1.55 -5.62
C ARG A 154 -21.10 -3.05 -5.46
N THR A 155 -19.97 -3.46 -4.87
CA THR A 155 -19.68 -4.88 -4.64
C THR A 155 -20.66 -5.48 -3.63
N LEU A 156 -20.96 -4.75 -2.54
CA LEU A 156 -21.96 -5.19 -1.55
C LEU A 156 -23.34 -5.26 -2.15
N GLU A 157 -23.74 -4.28 -2.95
CA GLU A 157 -25.04 -4.29 -3.65
C GLU A 157 -25.17 -5.50 -4.58
N ILE A 158 -24.18 -5.73 -5.43
CA ILE A 158 -24.17 -6.89 -6.34
C ILE A 158 -24.21 -8.20 -5.54
N ALA A 159 -23.38 -8.33 -4.49
CA ALA A 159 -23.36 -9.52 -3.66
C ALA A 159 -24.70 -9.79 -2.99
N PHE A 160 -25.37 -8.73 -2.51
CA PHE A 160 -26.70 -8.82 -1.92
C PHE A 160 -27.72 -9.35 -2.92
N PHE A 161 -27.80 -8.76 -4.12
CA PHE A 161 -28.75 -9.21 -5.14
C PHE A 161 -28.46 -10.63 -5.62
N VAL A 162 -27.19 -10.97 -5.85
CA VAL A 162 -26.81 -12.34 -6.25
C VAL A 162 -27.22 -13.34 -5.18
N THR A 163 -26.98 -13.04 -3.91
CA THR A 163 -27.37 -13.93 -2.79
C THR A 163 -28.88 -14.05 -2.68
N LEU A 164 -29.61 -12.94 -2.79
CA LEU A 164 -31.06 -12.91 -2.73
C LEU A 164 -31.67 -13.74 -3.88
N PHE A 165 -31.25 -13.52 -5.12
CA PHE A 165 -31.75 -14.29 -6.27
C PHE A 165 -31.38 -15.77 -6.18
N SER A 166 -30.14 -16.09 -5.74
CA SER A 166 -29.72 -17.47 -5.52
C SER A 166 -30.59 -18.16 -4.47
N PHE A 167 -30.94 -17.47 -3.39
CA PHE A 167 -31.83 -18.00 -2.35
C PHE A 167 -33.24 -18.17 -2.88
N LEU A 168 -33.82 -17.18 -3.56
CA LEU A 168 -35.17 -17.23 -4.13
C LEU A 168 -35.34 -18.38 -5.15
N MET A 169 -34.30 -18.65 -5.95
CA MET A 169 -34.34 -19.75 -6.92
C MET A 169 -33.97 -21.09 -6.27
N GLY A 170 -33.01 -21.12 -5.38
CA GLY A 170 -32.52 -22.35 -4.74
C GLY A 170 -33.51 -22.96 -3.75
N TYR A 171 -34.22 -22.13 -2.99
CA TYR A 171 -35.16 -22.60 -1.98
C TYR A 171 -36.33 -23.44 -2.57
N PRO A 172 -37.06 -23.00 -3.62
CA PRO A 172 -38.09 -23.79 -4.25
C PRO A 172 -37.55 -25.10 -4.84
N ILE A 173 -36.37 -25.05 -5.45
CA ILE A 173 -35.75 -26.26 -6.02
C ILE A 173 -35.40 -27.26 -4.91
N ALA A 174 -34.80 -26.78 -3.82
CA ALA A 174 -34.47 -27.62 -2.67
C ALA A 174 -35.73 -28.22 -2.02
N HIS A 175 -36.81 -27.44 -1.91
CA HIS A 175 -38.10 -27.93 -1.41
C HIS A 175 -38.70 -29.01 -2.31
N LEU A 176 -38.68 -28.81 -3.63
CA LEU A 176 -39.11 -29.81 -4.60
C LEU A 176 -38.31 -31.11 -4.50
N LEU A 177 -36.98 -31.02 -4.39
CA LEU A 177 -36.11 -32.18 -4.23
C LEU A 177 -36.42 -32.96 -2.94
N ALA A 178 -36.82 -32.29 -1.87
CA ALA A 178 -37.14 -32.91 -0.59
C ALA A 178 -38.53 -33.57 -0.55
N THR A 179 -39.48 -33.07 -1.33
CA THR A 179 -40.90 -33.50 -1.27
C THR A 179 -41.30 -34.48 -2.37
N LEU A 180 -40.56 -34.49 -3.50
CA LEU A 180 -40.87 -35.38 -4.62
C LEU A 180 -40.47 -36.85 -4.37
N PRO A 181 -41.20 -37.82 -4.97
CA PRO A 181 -40.80 -39.23 -4.94
C PRO A 181 -39.38 -39.41 -5.50
N MET A 182 -38.63 -40.37 -4.94
CA MET A 182 -37.20 -40.58 -5.19
C MET A 182 -36.83 -40.67 -6.68
N LYS A 183 -37.73 -41.23 -7.51
CA LYS A 183 -37.54 -41.36 -8.97
C LYS A 183 -37.40 -39.99 -9.67
N TYR A 184 -38.25 -39.03 -9.31
CA TYR A 184 -38.26 -37.68 -9.90
C TYR A 184 -37.20 -36.77 -9.25
N SER A 185 -36.98 -36.92 -7.95
CA SER A 185 -35.96 -36.20 -7.21
C SER A 185 -34.56 -36.50 -7.75
N ASN A 186 -34.23 -37.77 -8.04
CA ASN A 186 -32.93 -38.14 -8.61
C ASN A 186 -32.68 -37.52 -10.01
N LEU A 187 -33.72 -37.52 -10.86
CA LEU A 187 -33.62 -36.89 -12.18
C LEU A 187 -33.37 -35.38 -12.07
N LEU A 188 -34.09 -34.72 -11.18
CA LEU A 188 -33.99 -33.28 -10.94
C LEU A 188 -32.61 -32.93 -10.34
N MET A 189 -32.06 -33.76 -9.45
CA MET A 189 -30.74 -33.62 -8.88
C MET A 189 -29.66 -33.68 -9.98
N ILE A 190 -29.78 -34.61 -10.92
CA ILE A 190 -28.84 -34.70 -12.07
C ILE A 190 -28.88 -33.39 -12.89
N CYS A 191 -30.11 -32.90 -13.19
CA CYS A 191 -30.25 -31.63 -13.93
C CYS A 191 -29.63 -30.42 -13.21
N VAL A 192 -29.76 -30.35 -11.88
CA VAL A 192 -29.16 -29.26 -11.07
C VAL A 192 -27.63 -29.34 -11.03
N LEU A 193 -27.08 -30.57 -10.99
CA LEU A 193 -25.64 -30.80 -10.93
C LEU A 193 -24.94 -30.70 -12.30
N LEU A 194 -25.66 -30.85 -13.40
CA LEU A 194 -25.11 -30.87 -14.75
C LEU A 194 -24.33 -29.58 -15.12
N PRO A 195 -24.82 -28.36 -14.83
CA PRO A 195 -24.06 -27.13 -15.06
C PRO A 195 -22.74 -27.05 -14.27
N PHE A 196 -22.71 -27.63 -13.06
CA PHE A 196 -21.52 -27.68 -12.22
C PHE A 196 -20.43 -28.57 -12.86
N TRP A 197 -20.79 -29.71 -13.42
CA TRP A 197 -19.89 -30.62 -14.10
C TRP A 197 -19.34 -30.03 -15.42
N THR A 198 -20.16 -29.32 -16.17
CA THR A 198 -19.70 -28.66 -17.42
C THR A 198 -18.66 -27.58 -17.15
N SER A 199 -18.82 -26.82 -16.09
CA SER A 199 -17.84 -25.80 -15.68
C SER A 199 -16.45 -26.38 -15.30
N LEU A 200 -16.43 -27.60 -14.74
CA LEU A 200 -15.18 -28.31 -14.39
C LEU A 200 -14.47 -28.95 -15.61
N LEU A 201 -15.25 -29.39 -16.63
CA LEU A 201 -14.73 -30.04 -17.82
C LEU A 201 -14.16 -29.05 -18.87
N VAL A 202 -14.58 -27.78 -18.82
CA VAL A 202 -14.15 -26.73 -19.78
C VAL A 202 -12.88 -25.98 -19.31
N ARG A 203 -12.39 -26.25 -18.12
CA ARG A 203 -11.18 -25.63 -17.54
C ARG A 203 -9.96 -26.52 -17.73
#